data_a52380af66872be3cd8acd0508b7838d
#
_entry.id   a52380af66872be3cd8acd0508b7838d
#
_cell.length_a   1.000
_cell.length_b   1.000
_cell.length_c   1.000
_cell.angle_alpha   90.00
_cell.angle_beta   90.00
_cell.angle_gamma   90.00
#
_symmetry.space_group_name_H-M   'P 1'
#
loop_
_entity.id
_entity.type
_entity.pdbx_description
1 polymer ?
#
loop_
_entity_poly.entity_id
_entity_poly.type
_entity_poly.pdbx_seq_one_letter_code
_entity_poly.pdbx_strand_id
1 'polypeptide(L)'
;MKFNLLFILLIFQFSFSQQRTCKSNLQMKKIMNNPIAKQKYLDLQQKFGVELSKLQNQQNKSAINTNSRNNIPVAVHFPNVATNSTDKSCLRQLVQNQIDILNADFNATNSDISLWTPTVSAIYPRTNIGSLNVQFILATQNHPAGTGIANGQVAVTFGTNFLSGADEDSQWRGYINIVVRVAGALGYSPLGGSPNDGSTVVINYDVFGSGTGCTGYVPQGDYNLGRTLSHELGHFFNLDHTFGTDQCLPSNTDEVIDTPQCKGSGGCPEIGSVAGCVAGEKSLTMNYMDYTDDACMYMFTAGQATRMRAYYNAISSQLFTNVLSNDSFQFKDFALFPNPNTGSFKISFKPETNEQIEIIVYDISGRNIYNKTFQNSGMFDQELFLNTISSGVYFVNIQNGESKMVKRILVE
;
A
#
# COMPACT_ATOMS: atom_id res chain seq x y z
N MET A 1 -24.61 56.11 36.73
CA MET A 1 -23.61 55.03 36.47
C MET A 1 -24.37 53.83 35.93
N LYS A 2 -24.24 53.55 34.63
CA LYS A 2 -24.84 52.33 34.00
C LYS A 2 -23.71 51.32 33.86
N PHE A 3 -23.79 50.19 34.58
CA PHE A 3 -22.89 49.05 34.45
C PHE A 3 -23.34 48.22 33.23
N ASN A 4 -22.53 48.21 32.16
CA ASN A 4 -22.67 47.24 31.08
C ASN A 4 -22.02 45.94 31.46
N LEU A 5 -22.83 44.90 31.69
CA LEU A 5 -22.36 43.53 31.90
C LEU A 5 -22.05 42.92 30.53
N LEU A 6 -20.77 42.74 30.24
CA LEU A 6 -20.29 42.06 29.02
C LEU A 6 -20.37 40.54 29.26
N PHE A 7 -21.36 39.85 28.66
CA PHE A 7 -21.43 38.40 28.66
C PHE A 7 -20.43 37.87 27.63
N ILE A 8 -19.32 37.31 28.10
CA ILE A 8 -18.39 36.55 27.26
C ILE A 8 -18.97 35.17 27.09
N LEU A 9 -19.48 34.89 25.89
CA LEU A 9 -19.95 33.57 25.47
C LEU A 9 -18.72 32.72 25.15
N LEU A 10 -18.28 31.85 26.07
CA LEU A 10 -17.27 30.83 25.80
C LEU A 10 -17.91 29.75 24.91
N ILE A 11 -17.64 29.82 23.60
CA ILE A 11 -17.98 28.74 22.67
C ILE A 11 -16.96 27.61 22.91
N PHE A 12 -17.36 26.59 23.67
CA PHE A 12 -16.65 25.33 23.69
C PHE A 12 -16.81 24.67 22.32
N GLN A 13 -15.78 24.73 21.51
CA GLN A 13 -15.69 23.86 20.34
C GLN A 13 -15.42 22.45 20.84
N PHE A 14 -16.46 21.62 20.91
CA PHE A 14 -16.28 20.18 21.01
C PHE A 14 -15.68 19.69 19.69
N SER A 15 -14.37 19.49 19.68
CA SER A 15 -13.73 18.70 18.62
C SER A 15 -14.23 17.27 18.81
N PHE A 16 -15.21 16.85 18.01
CA PHE A 16 -15.51 15.44 17.88
C PHE A 16 -14.34 14.83 17.12
N SER A 17 -13.47 14.11 17.82
CA SER A 17 -12.52 13.19 17.19
C SER A 17 -13.34 12.24 16.32
N GLN A 18 -13.07 12.23 15.03
CA GLN A 18 -13.74 11.32 14.10
C GLN A 18 -13.19 9.93 14.37
N GLN A 19 -13.97 9.08 15.03
CA GLN A 19 -13.55 7.70 15.30
C GLN A 19 -13.40 6.95 13.98
N ARG A 20 -12.33 6.12 13.87
CA ARG A 20 -12.12 5.23 12.72
C ARG A 20 -13.37 4.39 12.47
N THR A 21 -13.82 4.35 11.23
CA THR A 21 -14.99 3.56 10.81
C THR A 21 -14.61 2.69 9.62
N CYS A 22 -14.82 1.39 9.77
CA CYS A 22 -14.64 0.38 8.74
C CYS A 22 -15.99 -0.27 8.43
N LYS A 23 -16.32 -0.46 7.15
CA LYS A 23 -17.58 -1.08 6.72
C LYS A 23 -17.44 -2.52 6.25
N SER A 24 -16.36 -3.21 6.57
CA SER A 24 -16.10 -4.60 6.17
C SER A 24 -17.22 -5.54 6.61
N ASN A 25 -17.82 -5.33 7.80
CA ASN A 25 -18.99 -6.09 8.26
C ASN A 25 -20.22 -5.94 7.34
N LEU A 26 -20.45 -4.76 6.77
CA LEU A 26 -21.55 -4.54 5.82
C LEU A 26 -21.26 -5.25 4.49
N GLN A 27 -20.01 -5.23 4.06
CA GLN A 27 -19.58 -5.94 2.85
C GLN A 27 -19.77 -7.44 3.01
N MET A 28 -19.35 -8.00 4.16
CA MET A 28 -19.56 -9.41 4.47
C MET A 28 -21.05 -9.80 4.52
N LYS A 29 -21.93 -8.94 5.04
CA LYS A 29 -23.38 -9.19 4.97
C LYS A 29 -23.89 -9.30 3.54
N LYS A 30 -23.42 -8.47 2.61
CA LYS A 30 -23.80 -8.56 1.18
C LYS A 30 -23.33 -9.91 0.59
N ILE A 31 -22.07 -10.30 0.85
CA ILE A 31 -21.52 -11.59 0.40
C ILE A 31 -22.34 -12.76 0.94
N MET A 32 -22.64 -12.77 2.24
CA MET A 32 -23.37 -13.86 2.89
C MET A 32 -24.83 -13.97 2.45
N ASN A 33 -25.44 -12.86 2.03
CA ASN A 33 -26.82 -12.84 1.51
C ASN A 33 -26.92 -13.25 0.02
N ASN A 34 -25.81 -13.31 -0.71
CA ASN A 34 -25.79 -13.78 -2.09
C ASN A 34 -25.28 -15.25 -2.12
N PRO A 35 -26.11 -16.23 -2.53
CA PRO A 35 -25.72 -17.64 -2.48
C PRO A 35 -24.46 -17.97 -3.27
N ILE A 36 -24.25 -17.34 -4.45
CA ILE A 36 -23.09 -17.57 -5.31
C ILE A 36 -21.83 -16.97 -4.68
N ALA A 37 -21.91 -15.73 -4.23
CA ALA A 37 -20.79 -15.05 -3.56
C ALA A 37 -20.40 -15.76 -2.25
N LYS A 38 -21.40 -16.19 -1.47
CA LYS A 38 -21.21 -16.99 -0.26
C LYS A 38 -20.46 -18.29 -0.54
N GLN A 39 -20.85 -19.04 -1.58
CA GLN A 39 -20.18 -20.29 -1.91
C GLN A 39 -18.72 -20.05 -2.30
N LYS A 40 -18.43 -19.07 -3.16
CA LYS A 40 -17.07 -18.69 -3.52
C LYS A 40 -16.22 -18.31 -2.31
N TYR A 41 -16.79 -17.52 -1.41
CA TYR A 41 -16.14 -17.14 -0.16
C TYR A 41 -15.79 -18.38 0.69
N LEU A 42 -16.75 -19.31 0.90
CA LEU A 42 -16.53 -20.54 1.66
C LEU A 42 -15.45 -21.42 1.02
N ASP A 43 -15.41 -21.53 -0.30
CA ASP A 43 -14.39 -22.29 -1.03
C ASP A 43 -12.98 -21.67 -0.81
N LEU A 44 -12.88 -20.33 -0.78
CA LEU A 44 -11.62 -19.65 -0.46
C LEU A 44 -11.22 -19.85 1.01
N GLN A 45 -12.18 -19.78 1.95
CA GLN A 45 -11.91 -20.04 3.37
C GLN A 45 -11.43 -21.49 3.60
N GLN A 46 -11.97 -22.46 2.85
CA GLN A 46 -11.47 -23.83 2.92
C GLN A 46 -10.01 -23.94 2.45
N LYS A 47 -9.66 -23.31 1.31
CA LYS A 47 -8.28 -23.28 0.81
C LYS A 47 -7.35 -22.57 1.81
N PHE A 48 -7.77 -21.44 2.35
CA PHE A 48 -7.06 -20.71 3.39
C PHE A 48 -6.77 -21.59 4.61
N GLY A 49 -7.75 -22.32 5.12
CA GLY A 49 -7.58 -23.23 6.27
C GLY A 49 -6.52 -24.31 6.02
N VAL A 50 -6.46 -24.85 4.79
CA VAL A 50 -5.41 -25.81 4.38
C VAL A 50 -4.03 -25.15 4.41
N GLU A 51 -3.89 -23.96 3.83
CA GLU A 51 -2.60 -23.23 3.79
C GLU A 51 -2.14 -22.80 5.20
N LEU A 52 -3.07 -22.34 6.04
CA LEU A 52 -2.78 -21.97 7.43
C LEU A 52 -2.24 -23.17 8.22
N SER A 53 -2.90 -24.33 8.11
CA SER A 53 -2.45 -25.55 8.77
C SER A 53 -1.06 -26.00 8.30
N LYS A 54 -0.74 -25.83 7.00
CA LYS A 54 0.60 -26.12 6.47
C LYS A 54 1.66 -25.24 7.10
N LEU A 55 1.43 -23.91 7.15
CA LEU A 55 2.38 -22.95 7.72
C LEU A 55 2.60 -23.19 9.22
N GLN A 56 1.54 -23.43 9.99
CA GLN A 56 1.63 -23.73 11.41
C GLN A 56 2.45 -25.00 11.68
N ASN A 57 2.27 -26.04 10.87
CA ASN A 57 3.05 -27.29 10.98
C ASN A 57 4.52 -27.10 10.55
N GLN A 58 4.81 -26.17 9.63
CA GLN A 58 6.18 -25.88 9.19
C GLN A 58 6.95 -25.03 10.21
N GLN A 59 6.32 -24.11 10.90
CA GLN A 59 6.95 -23.32 11.98
C GLN A 59 7.53 -24.21 13.07
N ASN A 60 6.99 -25.40 13.26
CA ASN A 60 7.51 -26.41 14.18
C ASN A 60 8.75 -27.17 13.64
N LYS A 61 9.18 -26.96 12.40
CA LYS A 61 10.20 -27.80 11.74
C LYS A 61 11.45 -27.06 11.22
N SER A 62 11.44 -25.76 10.96
CA SER A 62 12.64 -24.97 10.57
C SER A 62 12.27 -23.56 10.10
N ALA A 63 13.22 -22.62 10.16
CA ALA A 63 13.08 -21.27 9.58
C ALA A 63 12.84 -21.36 8.08
N ILE A 64 11.74 -20.76 7.61
CA ILE A 64 11.42 -20.65 6.19
C ILE A 64 12.42 -19.71 5.54
N ASN A 65 13.27 -20.24 4.67
CA ASN A 65 14.21 -19.46 3.88
C ASN A 65 13.47 -18.82 2.71
N THR A 66 12.99 -17.58 2.88
CA THR A 66 12.25 -16.84 1.85
C THR A 66 13.10 -15.70 1.29
N ASN A 67 14.09 -16.04 0.45
CA ASN A 67 14.98 -15.04 -0.17
C ASN A 67 14.33 -14.25 -1.32
N SER A 68 13.10 -14.52 -1.72
CA SER A 68 12.40 -13.77 -2.76
C SER A 68 11.08 -13.20 -2.22
N ARG A 69 10.87 -11.89 -2.40
CA ARG A 69 9.56 -11.28 -2.15
C ARG A 69 8.58 -11.70 -3.23
N ASN A 70 7.33 -11.94 -2.84
CA ASN A 70 6.27 -12.23 -3.80
C ASN A 70 5.67 -10.91 -4.29
N ASN A 71 5.72 -10.70 -5.59
CA ASN A 71 5.15 -9.51 -6.23
C ASN A 71 3.63 -9.65 -6.33
N ILE A 72 2.93 -8.60 -5.90
CA ILE A 72 1.47 -8.50 -5.93
C ILE A 72 1.08 -7.36 -6.87
N PRO A 73 0.38 -7.64 -7.97
CA PRO A 73 -0.05 -6.62 -8.90
C PRO A 73 -1.17 -5.77 -8.31
N VAL A 74 -1.01 -4.46 -8.37
CA VAL A 74 -1.97 -3.48 -7.87
C VAL A 74 -2.47 -2.62 -9.03
N ALA A 75 -3.76 -2.29 -9.00
CA ALA A 75 -4.38 -1.26 -9.80
C ALA A 75 -5.13 -0.28 -8.89
N VAL A 76 -5.07 1.03 -9.21
CA VAL A 76 -5.72 2.08 -8.42
C VAL A 76 -6.68 2.88 -9.30
N HIS A 77 -7.87 3.13 -8.78
CA HIS A 77 -8.98 3.68 -9.55
C HIS A 77 -9.53 4.94 -8.88
N PHE A 78 -9.64 6.02 -9.66
CA PHE A 78 -10.22 7.30 -9.26
C PHE A 78 -11.50 7.58 -10.07
N PRO A 79 -12.63 6.95 -9.77
CA PRO A 79 -13.85 7.05 -10.58
C PRO A 79 -14.41 8.47 -10.67
N ASN A 80 -14.14 9.33 -9.70
CA ASN A 80 -14.67 10.68 -9.62
C ASN A 80 -13.73 11.75 -10.26
N VAL A 81 -12.54 11.35 -10.73
CA VAL A 81 -11.60 12.25 -11.41
C VAL A 81 -11.90 12.25 -12.91
N ALA A 82 -12.09 13.42 -13.49
CA ALA A 82 -12.33 13.55 -14.92
C ALA A 82 -11.12 13.04 -15.75
N THR A 83 -11.41 12.37 -16.87
CA THR A 83 -10.37 11.81 -17.73
C THR A 83 -9.46 12.86 -18.39
N ASN A 84 -9.87 14.13 -18.41
CA ASN A 84 -9.09 15.27 -18.89
C ASN A 84 -8.51 16.13 -17.76
N SER A 85 -8.55 15.67 -16.48
CA SER A 85 -7.99 16.42 -15.36
C SER A 85 -6.48 16.64 -15.51
N THR A 86 -6.01 17.82 -15.10
CA THR A 86 -4.58 18.17 -15.01
C THR A 86 -3.91 17.53 -13.78
N ASP A 87 -4.69 17.03 -12.81
CA ASP A 87 -4.18 16.51 -11.53
C ASP A 87 -3.67 15.06 -11.62
N LYS A 88 -3.78 14.41 -12.78
CA LYS A 88 -3.41 12.98 -12.96
C LYS A 88 -1.96 12.68 -12.59
N SER A 89 -1.03 13.58 -12.90
CA SER A 89 0.39 13.40 -12.56
C SER A 89 0.57 13.39 -11.05
N CYS A 90 -0.01 14.38 -10.36
CA CYS A 90 0.00 14.45 -8.90
C CYS A 90 -0.63 13.19 -8.28
N LEU A 91 -1.81 12.77 -8.78
CA LEU A 91 -2.49 11.58 -8.26
C LEU A 91 -1.68 10.29 -8.46
N ARG A 92 -0.96 10.13 -9.58
CA ARG A 92 -0.05 8.98 -9.74
C ARG A 92 1.12 9.01 -8.75
N GLN A 93 1.65 10.18 -8.43
CA GLN A 93 2.67 10.33 -7.38
C GLN A 93 2.10 9.98 -5.99
N LEU A 94 0.87 10.41 -5.69
CA LEU A 94 0.18 10.06 -4.45
C LEU A 94 -0.10 8.55 -4.37
N VAL A 95 -0.43 7.91 -5.50
CA VAL A 95 -0.54 6.44 -5.59
C VAL A 95 0.79 5.78 -5.26
N GLN A 96 1.90 6.24 -5.85
CA GLN A 96 3.21 5.66 -5.55
C GLN A 96 3.58 5.82 -4.07
N ASN A 97 3.33 6.99 -3.48
CA ASN A 97 3.51 7.23 -2.05
C ASN A 97 2.71 6.20 -1.21
N GLN A 98 1.45 5.96 -1.56
CA GLN A 98 0.63 4.96 -0.86
C GLN A 98 1.17 3.52 -1.04
N ILE A 99 1.67 3.16 -2.22
CA ILE A 99 2.30 1.85 -2.46
C ILE A 99 3.58 1.70 -1.62
N ASP A 100 4.37 2.75 -1.49
CA ASP A 100 5.59 2.75 -0.67
C ASP A 100 5.25 2.55 0.82
N ILE A 101 4.18 3.21 1.32
CA ILE A 101 3.65 3.00 2.68
C ILE A 101 3.25 1.54 2.87
N LEU A 102 2.45 0.96 1.97
CA LEU A 102 2.05 -0.44 2.06
C LEU A 102 3.25 -1.40 2.10
N ASN A 103 4.23 -1.16 1.24
CA ASN A 103 5.43 -1.97 1.21
C ASN A 103 6.24 -1.88 2.50
N ALA A 104 6.28 -0.71 3.14
CA ALA A 104 6.91 -0.55 4.43
C ALA A 104 6.12 -1.24 5.55
N ASP A 105 4.81 -1.03 5.64
CA ASP A 105 3.94 -1.54 6.68
C ASP A 105 3.85 -3.07 6.68
N PHE A 106 3.62 -3.67 5.51
CA PHE A 106 3.48 -5.13 5.39
C PHE A 106 4.80 -5.88 5.54
N ASN A 107 5.93 -5.20 5.43
CA ASN A 107 7.26 -5.80 5.61
C ASN A 107 7.96 -5.38 6.91
N ALA A 108 7.29 -4.62 7.79
CA ALA A 108 7.85 -4.09 9.04
C ALA A 108 9.16 -3.32 8.81
N THR A 109 9.19 -2.48 7.76
CA THR A 109 10.31 -1.60 7.41
C THR A 109 9.94 -0.10 7.49
N ASN A 110 8.74 0.21 7.97
CA ASN A 110 8.29 1.54 8.31
C ASN A 110 9.16 2.14 9.43
N SER A 111 9.41 3.44 9.41
CA SER A 111 10.34 4.10 10.34
C SER A 111 9.93 4.00 11.81
N ASP A 112 8.63 4.02 12.07
CA ASP A 112 8.03 3.95 13.40
C ASP A 112 8.02 2.53 14.00
N ILE A 113 8.40 1.48 13.24
CA ILE A 113 8.61 0.14 13.79
C ILE A 113 9.69 0.13 14.91
N SER A 114 10.60 1.09 14.89
CA SER A 114 11.61 1.29 15.92
C SER A 114 11.03 1.62 17.31
N LEU A 115 9.74 2.01 17.38
CA LEU A 115 9.02 2.20 18.65
C LEU A 115 8.76 0.87 19.39
N TRP A 116 8.84 -0.28 18.70
CA TRP A 116 8.79 -1.60 19.33
C TRP A 116 10.08 -1.92 20.06
N THR A 117 10.33 -1.19 21.14
CA THR A 117 11.53 -1.37 21.97
C THR A 117 11.43 -2.60 22.88
N PRO A 118 12.53 -3.05 23.49
CA PRO A 118 12.49 -4.10 24.53
C PRO A 118 11.53 -3.80 25.68
N THR A 119 11.40 -2.53 26.07
CA THR A 119 10.45 -2.09 27.11
C THR A 119 9.01 -2.27 26.67
N VAL A 120 8.69 -1.92 25.42
CA VAL A 120 7.35 -2.09 24.86
C VAL A 120 7.03 -3.57 24.70
N SER A 121 7.93 -4.35 24.11
CA SER A 121 7.73 -5.79 23.91
C SER A 121 7.53 -6.57 25.22
N ALA A 122 8.13 -6.12 26.32
CA ALA A 122 7.93 -6.71 27.64
C ALA A 122 6.48 -6.59 28.15
N ILE A 123 5.71 -5.60 27.67
CA ILE A 123 4.27 -5.44 27.97
C ILE A 123 3.45 -6.52 27.23
N TYR A 124 3.96 -7.00 26.11
CA TYR A 124 3.27 -7.94 25.20
C TYR A 124 4.11 -9.22 24.98
N PRO A 125 4.30 -10.06 26.00
CA PRO A 125 5.30 -11.15 25.99
C PRO A 125 5.01 -12.26 24.96
N ARG A 126 3.80 -12.32 24.41
CA ARG A 126 3.42 -13.28 23.38
C ARG A 126 3.45 -12.71 21.95
N THR A 127 3.64 -11.40 21.83
CA THR A 127 3.57 -10.70 20.55
C THR A 127 4.96 -10.48 19.97
N ASN A 128 5.11 -10.76 18.69
CA ASN A 128 6.30 -10.41 17.92
C ASN A 128 5.88 -9.63 16.66
N ILE A 129 6.79 -8.78 16.17
CA ILE A 129 6.60 -8.08 14.90
C ILE A 129 6.49 -9.10 13.76
N GLY A 130 5.50 -8.92 12.89
CA GLY A 130 5.28 -9.72 11.70
C GLY A 130 5.69 -9.02 10.40
N SER A 131 6.17 -9.80 9.44
CA SER A 131 6.45 -9.37 8.07
C SER A 131 5.83 -10.35 7.09
N LEU A 132 5.02 -9.83 6.15
CA LEU A 132 4.41 -10.65 5.11
C LEU A 132 5.40 -11.03 3.99
N ASN A 133 6.50 -10.28 3.86
CA ASN A 133 7.53 -10.46 2.82
C ASN A 133 6.94 -10.45 1.40
N VAL A 134 6.18 -9.40 1.07
CA VAL A 134 5.58 -9.17 -0.24
C VAL A 134 6.04 -7.84 -0.81
N GLN A 135 5.82 -7.66 -2.10
CA GLN A 135 6.03 -6.39 -2.80
C GLN A 135 4.76 -6.04 -3.57
N PHE A 136 4.05 -5.01 -3.12
CA PHE A 136 2.96 -4.41 -3.90
C PHE A 136 3.58 -3.60 -5.04
N ILE A 137 3.14 -3.85 -6.26
CA ILE A 137 3.69 -3.22 -7.46
C ILE A 137 2.53 -2.77 -8.35
N LEU A 138 2.52 -1.51 -8.76
CA LEU A 138 1.59 -1.04 -9.77
C LEU A 138 1.82 -1.82 -11.06
N ALA A 139 0.77 -2.45 -11.58
CA ALA A 139 0.87 -3.18 -12.83
C ALA A 139 1.19 -2.23 -13.99
N THR A 140 2.00 -2.68 -14.95
CA THR A 140 2.49 -1.85 -16.05
C THR A 140 2.27 -2.48 -17.43
N GLN A 141 1.76 -3.71 -17.47
CA GLN A 141 1.59 -4.46 -18.73
C GLN A 141 0.23 -5.14 -18.79
N ASN A 142 -0.20 -5.46 -20.00
CA ASN A 142 -1.40 -6.25 -20.27
C ASN A 142 -2.64 -5.72 -19.55
N HIS A 143 -2.81 -4.41 -19.54
CA HIS A 143 -3.97 -3.76 -18.93
C HIS A 143 -5.28 -4.20 -19.62
N PRO A 144 -6.41 -4.21 -18.88
CA PRO A 144 -7.69 -4.56 -19.48
C PRO A 144 -8.02 -3.70 -20.69
N ALA A 145 -8.61 -4.33 -21.72
CA ALA A 145 -8.98 -3.64 -22.94
C ALA A 145 -9.97 -2.49 -22.69
N GLY A 146 -9.84 -1.40 -23.43
CA GLY A 146 -10.73 -0.24 -23.33
C GLY A 146 -10.37 0.76 -22.22
N THR A 147 -9.33 0.48 -21.38
CA THR A 147 -8.90 1.41 -20.33
C THR A 147 -8.09 2.60 -20.86
N GLY A 148 -7.53 2.49 -22.06
CA GLY A 148 -6.64 3.50 -22.65
C GLY A 148 -5.26 3.56 -22.01
N ILE A 149 -4.90 2.64 -21.12
CA ILE A 149 -3.57 2.56 -20.49
C ILE A 149 -2.65 1.75 -21.41
N ALA A 150 -1.60 2.38 -21.89
CA ALA A 150 -0.59 1.70 -22.70
C ALA A 150 0.33 0.82 -21.84
N ASN A 151 0.94 -0.21 -22.45
CA ASN A 151 2.00 -0.96 -21.81
C ASN A 151 3.17 -0.03 -21.43
N GLY A 152 3.73 -0.22 -20.24
CA GLY A 152 4.73 0.65 -19.65
C GLY A 152 4.14 1.73 -18.73
N GLN A 153 2.87 2.05 -18.85
CA GLN A 153 2.17 2.95 -17.94
C GLN A 153 1.62 2.18 -16.73
N VAL A 154 1.60 2.83 -15.58
CA VAL A 154 1.06 2.22 -14.34
C VAL A 154 -0.46 2.07 -14.41
N ALA A 155 -0.99 1.01 -13.80
CA ALA A 155 -2.42 0.71 -13.71
C ALA A 155 -3.14 1.70 -12.78
N VAL A 156 -3.27 2.96 -13.21
CA VAL A 156 -4.03 4.00 -12.53
C VAL A 156 -5.10 4.53 -13.47
N THR A 157 -6.37 4.35 -13.12
CA THR A 157 -7.50 4.78 -13.95
C THR A 157 -8.17 6.04 -13.40
N PHE A 158 -8.78 6.80 -14.30
CA PHE A 158 -9.54 8.00 -13.99
C PHE A 158 -10.90 7.96 -14.68
N GLY A 159 -11.95 8.41 -14.00
CA GLY A 159 -13.30 8.40 -14.51
C GLY A 159 -13.88 6.98 -14.60
N THR A 160 -14.60 6.68 -15.67
CA THR A 160 -15.42 5.47 -15.83
C THR A 160 -14.66 4.22 -16.30
N ASN A 161 -13.34 4.25 -16.37
CA ASN A 161 -12.51 3.09 -16.79
C ASN A 161 -12.49 1.97 -15.74
N PHE A 162 -13.10 2.18 -14.61
CA PHE A 162 -13.49 1.20 -13.62
C PHE A 162 -14.97 1.42 -13.31
N LEU A 163 -15.76 0.35 -13.10
CA LEU A 163 -17.20 0.45 -12.88
C LEU A 163 -17.50 1.34 -11.67
N SER A 164 -18.01 2.53 -11.93
CA SER A 164 -18.26 3.55 -10.91
C SER A 164 -19.20 3.02 -9.83
N GLY A 165 -18.72 2.98 -8.60
CA GLY A 165 -19.49 2.53 -7.44
C GLY A 165 -19.60 1.03 -7.25
N ALA A 166 -19.08 0.19 -8.13
CA ALA A 166 -19.03 -1.24 -7.92
C ALA A 166 -17.98 -1.62 -6.87
N ASP A 167 -18.28 -2.66 -6.09
CA ASP A 167 -17.34 -3.27 -5.15
C ASP A 167 -16.55 -4.42 -5.81
N GLU A 168 -16.84 -4.74 -7.07
CA GLU A 168 -16.20 -5.76 -7.89
C GLU A 168 -16.21 -5.34 -9.35
N ASP A 169 -15.12 -5.61 -10.07
CA ASP A 169 -15.06 -5.47 -11.52
C ASP A 169 -14.25 -6.61 -12.13
N SER A 170 -14.96 -7.53 -12.78
CA SER A 170 -14.36 -8.71 -13.42
C SER A 170 -13.40 -8.40 -14.56
N GLN A 171 -13.44 -7.20 -15.15
CA GLN A 171 -12.44 -6.76 -16.13
C GLN A 171 -11.08 -6.58 -15.47
N TRP A 172 -11.07 -6.16 -14.18
CA TRP A 172 -9.88 -5.96 -13.36
C TRP A 172 -9.56 -7.17 -12.47
N ARG A 173 -9.99 -8.36 -12.88
CA ARG A 173 -9.54 -9.59 -12.21
C ARG A 173 -8.03 -9.76 -12.32
N GLY A 174 -7.45 -10.42 -11.34
CA GLY A 174 -6.01 -10.70 -11.31
C GLY A 174 -5.17 -9.61 -10.66
N TYR A 175 -5.80 -8.54 -10.17
CA TYR A 175 -5.16 -7.43 -9.45
C TYR A 175 -5.70 -7.31 -8.03
N ILE A 176 -4.93 -6.69 -7.16
CA ILE A 176 -5.47 -6.02 -5.98
C ILE A 176 -6.00 -4.65 -6.46
N ASN A 177 -7.31 -4.48 -6.43
CA ASN A 177 -7.98 -3.27 -6.90
C ASN A 177 -8.25 -2.32 -5.74
N ILE A 178 -7.73 -1.11 -5.80
CA ILE A 178 -7.92 -0.05 -4.81
C ILE A 178 -8.77 1.05 -5.46
N VAL A 179 -9.91 1.37 -4.86
CA VAL A 179 -10.82 2.41 -5.37
C VAL A 179 -10.81 3.59 -4.41
N VAL A 180 -10.38 4.76 -4.89
CA VAL A 180 -10.30 5.99 -4.12
C VAL A 180 -11.50 6.87 -4.45
N ARG A 181 -12.44 7.00 -3.51
CA ARG A 181 -13.71 7.75 -3.68
C ARG A 181 -14.31 8.16 -2.36
N VAL A 182 -15.43 8.85 -2.36
CA VAL A 182 -16.26 9.04 -1.16
C VAL A 182 -16.81 7.68 -0.72
N ALA A 183 -16.37 7.21 0.44
CA ALA A 183 -16.71 5.87 0.95
C ALA A 183 -17.81 5.90 2.04
N GLY A 184 -18.06 7.07 2.65
CA GLY A 184 -18.96 7.21 3.81
C GLY A 184 -18.46 6.47 5.06
N ALA A 185 -17.18 6.11 5.06
CA ALA A 185 -16.34 5.56 6.12
C ALA A 185 -14.90 5.90 5.72
N LEU A 186 -13.88 5.63 6.55
CA LEU A 186 -12.49 5.79 6.14
C LEU A 186 -12.12 4.81 5.02
N GLY A 187 -12.62 3.57 5.11
CA GLY A 187 -12.47 2.56 4.09
C GLY A 187 -13.36 1.35 4.31
N TYR A 188 -13.26 0.39 3.43
CA TYR A 188 -13.79 -0.96 3.60
C TYR A 188 -13.20 -1.94 2.60
N SER A 189 -13.14 -3.19 3.01
CA SER A 189 -12.70 -4.34 2.21
C SER A 189 -13.57 -5.56 2.57
N PRO A 190 -13.75 -6.54 1.67
CA PRO A 190 -14.22 -7.85 2.12
C PRO A 190 -13.20 -8.50 3.05
N LEU A 191 -13.65 -9.26 4.03
CA LEU A 191 -12.80 -10.15 4.80
C LEU A 191 -12.42 -11.35 3.91
N GLY A 192 -11.21 -11.36 3.42
CA GLY A 192 -10.78 -12.31 2.40
C GLY A 192 -11.25 -11.96 0.99
N GLY A 193 -10.55 -11.03 0.33
CA GLY A 193 -10.84 -10.60 -1.04
C GLY A 193 -10.44 -11.61 -2.11
N SER A 194 -11.13 -11.60 -3.25
CA SER A 194 -10.87 -12.47 -4.40
C SER A 194 -10.37 -11.68 -5.61
N PRO A 195 -9.08 -11.77 -5.98
CA PRO A 195 -8.59 -11.17 -7.22
C PRO A 195 -9.29 -11.70 -8.48
N ASN A 196 -9.74 -12.95 -8.47
CA ASN A 196 -10.44 -13.57 -9.60
C ASN A 196 -11.83 -12.96 -9.87
N ASP A 197 -12.47 -12.43 -8.83
CA ASP A 197 -13.75 -11.73 -8.95
C ASP A 197 -13.56 -10.21 -9.17
N GLY A 198 -12.31 -9.70 -9.11
CA GLY A 198 -12.03 -8.29 -9.18
C GLY A 198 -12.47 -7.53 -7.93
N SER A 199 -12.41 -8.18 -6.77
CA SER A 199 -12.75 -7.57 -5.47
C SER A 199 -11.95 -6.31 -5.21
N THR A 200 -12.59 -5.31 -4.61
CA THR A 200 -11.98 -4.00 -4.35
C THR A 200 -11.73 -3.74 -2.89
N VAL A 201 -10.70 -2.93 -2.63
CA VAL A 201 -10.49 -2.21 -1.37
C VAL A 201 -10.88 -0.77 -1.63
N VAL A 202 -11.88 -0.25 -0.92
CA VAL A 202 -12.36 1.13 -1.09
C VAL A 202 -11.80 2.01 0.01
N ILE A 203 -11.23 3.14 -0.37
CA ILE A 203 -10.62 4.12 0.55
C ILE A 203 -11.26 5.48 0.31
N ASN A 204 -11.58 6.18 1.39
CA ASN A 204 -12.04 7.56 1.29
C ASN A 204 -10.90 8.45 0.76
N TYR A 205 -11.25 9.41 -0.07
CA TYR A 205 -10.28 10.24 -0.82
C TYR A 205 -9.37 11.09 0.08
N ASP A 206 -9.80 11.42 1.28
CA ASP A 206 -9.13 12.30 2.25
C ASP A 206 -8.24 11.54 3.26
N VAL A 207 -8.09 10.22 3.10
CA VAL A 207 -7.19 9.36 3.91
C VAL A 207 -6.29 8.47 3.05
N PHE A 208 -6.22 8.74 1.75
CA PHE A 208 -5.40 7.99 0.81
C PHE A 208 -4.02 8.65 0.64
N GLY A 209 -2.95 7.92 0.92
CA GLY A 209 -1.58 8.42 0.90
C GLY A 209 -1.19 9.23 2.14
N SER A 210 -0.14 10.02 2.00
CA SER A 210 0.38 10.92 3.05
C SER A 210 0.96 12.20 2.46
N GLY A 211 1.28 13.16 3.35
CA GLY A 211 1.91 14.43 2.94
C GLY A 211 0.90 15.46 2.40
N THR A 212 1.33 16.28 1.44
CA THR A 212 0.54 17.40 0.93
C THR A 212 -0.66 17.01 0.07
N GLY A 213 -0.66 15.75 -0.42
CA GLY A 213 -1.72 15.25 -1.32
C GLY A 213 -1.82 16.01 -2.64
N CYS A 214 -3.00 15.92 -3.25
CA CYS A 214 -3.36 16.58 -4.51
C CYS A 214 -4.69 17.31 -4.36
N THR A 215 -5.02 18.23 -5.27
CA THR A 215 -6.29 18.97 -5.26
C THR A 215 -7.49 18.00 -5.14
N GLY A 216 -8.29 18.14 -4.08
CA GLY A 216 -9.43 17.28 -3.79
C GLY A 216 -9.07 15.88 -3.26
N TYR A 217 -7.79 15.59 -3.04
CA TYR A 217 -7.26 14.34 -2.51
C TYR A 217 -6.11 14.65 -1.54
N VAL A 218 -6.44 15.33 -0.45
CA VAL A 218 -5.49 15.74 0.59
C VAL A 218 -5.68 14.85 1.80
N PRO A 219 -4.69 14.02 2.17
CA PRO A 219 -4.73 13.26 3.42
C PRO A 219 -4.84 14.22 4.62
N GLN A 220 -5.83 14.03 5.48
CA GLN A 220 -6.11 14.98 6.56
C GLN A 220 -6.59 14.30 7.85
N GLY A 221 -6.65 15.11 8.93
CA GLY A 221 -7.08 14.65 10.24
C GLY A 221 -6.12 13.63 10.85
N ASP A 222 -6.66 12.76 11.68
CA ASP A 222 -5.91 11.77 12.44
C ASP A 222 -5.53 10.52 11.60
N TYR A 223 -5.99 10.46 10.33
CA TYR A 223 -5.83 9.33 9.40
C TYR A 223 -5.08 9.74 8.12
N ASN A 224 -3.97 10.48 8.27
CA ASN A 224 -3.25 11.14 7.18
C ASN A 224 -1.89 10.52 6.83
N LEU A 225 -1.57 9.33 7.34
CA LEU A 225 -0.32 8.61 7.05
C LEU A 225 -0.53 7.37 6.15
N GLY A 226 -1.72 7.21 5.56
CA GLY A 226 -2.05 6.13 4.62
C GLY A 226 -2.28 4.77 5.29
N ARG A 227 -2.41 4.73 6.63
CA ARG A 227 -2.57 3.49 7.41
C ARG A 227 -3.98 2.90 7.31
N THR A 228 -4.95 3.69 6.87
CA THR A 228 -6.28 3.19 6.54
C THR A 228 -6.22 2.11 5.45
N LEU A 229 -5.41 2.29 4.40
CA LEU A 229 -5.27 1.26 3.37
C LEU A 229 -4.52 0.02 3.90
N SER A 230 -3.54 0.18 4.80
CA SER A 230 -2.88 -0.95 5.47
C SER A 230 -3.88 -1.78 6.29
N HIS A 231 -4.81 -1.11 7.01
CA HIS A 231 -5.90 -1.75 7.73
C HIS A 231 -6.85 -2.52 6.80
N GLU A 232 -7.35 -1.87 5.76
CA GLU A 232 -8.31 -2.49 4.83
C GLU A 232 -7.69 -3.64 4.02
N LEU A 233 -6.41 -3.55 3.65
CA LEU A 233 -5.69 -4.68 3.05
C LEU A 233 -5.45 -5.81 4.05
N GLY A 234 -5.33 -5.53 5.34
CA GLY A 234 -5.36 -6.56 6.38
C GLY A 234 -6.62 -7.41 6.28
N HIS A 235 -7.81 -6.79 6.14
CA HIS A 235 -9.07 -7.48 5.90
C HIS A 235 -9.07 -8.24 4.56
N PHE A 236 -8.55 -7.63 3.49
CA PHE A 236 -8.44 -8.31 2.20
C PHE A 236 -7.62 -9.60 2.32
N PHE A 237 -6.57 -9.60 3.14
CA PHE A 237 -5.76 -10.77 3.46
C PHE A 237 -6.30 -11.59 4.65
N ASN A 238 -7.59 -11.48 4.95
CA ASN A 238 -8.33 -12.32 5.89
C ASN A 238 -7.96 -12.10 7.38
N LEU A 239 -7.58 -10.88 7.76
CA LEU A 239 -7.49 -10.48 9.16
C LEU A 239 -8.79 -9.84 9.63
N ASP A 240 -9.28 -10.24 10.79
CA ASP A 240 -10.33 -9.53 11.52
C ASP A 240 -9.70 -8.43 12.39
N HIS A 241 -10.56 -7.56 12.96
CA HIS A 241 -10.11 -6.60 13.96
C HIS A 241 -9.56 -7.31 15.19
N THR A 242 -8.54 -6.77 15.84
CA THR A 242 -7.97 -7.32 17.09
C THR A 242 -9.00 -7.45 18.21
N PHE A 243 -10.05 -6.63 18.15
CA PHE A 243 -11.16 -6.61 19.13
C PHE A 243 -12.39 -7.42 18.68
N GLY A 244 -12.35 -8.07 17.51
CA GLY A 244 -13.47 -8.86 16.98
C GLY A 244 -14.78 -8.07 16.95
N THR A 245 -15.77 -8.49 17.74
CA THR A 245 -17.07 -7.79 17.89
C THR A 245 -17.10 -6.76 19.03
N ASP A 246 -15.94 -6.30 19.50
CA ASP A 246 -15.80 -5.32 20.59
C ASP A 246 -16.38 -5.76 21.95
N GLN A 247 -16.34 -7.06 22.21
CA GLN A 247 -16.82 -7.66 23.45
C GLN A 247 -15.81 -8.62 24.04
N CYS A 248 -15.60 -8.56 25.36
CA CYS A 248 -14.74 -9.49 26.08
C CYS A 248 -15.43 -10.84 26.33
N LEU A 249 -15.78 -11.56 25.25
CA LEU A 249 -16.35 -12.90 25.32
C LEU A 249 -15.32 -13.93 24.88
N PRO A 250 -15.24 -15.15 25.49
CA PRO A 250 -14.28 -16.17 25.10
C PRO A 250 -14.30 -16.57 23.63
N SER A 251 -15.46 -16.44 22.98
CA SER A 251 -15.65 -16.71 21.54
C SER A 251 -15.32 -15.53 20.64
N ASN A 252 -15.04 -14.37 21.20
CA ASN A 252 -14.77 -13.15 20.46
C ASN A 252 -13.26 -12.93 20.31
N THR A 253 -12.64 -13.59 19.34
CA THR A 253 -11.23 -13.47 19.01
C THR A 253 -11.07 -13.14 17.54
N ASP A 254 -9.94 -12.56 17.16
CA ASP A 254 -9.51 -12.38 15.78
C ASP A 254 -8.85 -13.65 15.20
N GLU A 255 -8.91 -14.76 15.95
CA GLU A 255 -8.27 -16.05 15.61
C GLU A 255 -6.74 -15.96 15.42
N VAL A 256 -6.09 -14.99 16.03
CA VAL A 256 -4.64 -14.81 16.04
C VAL A 256 -4.12 -14.97 17.47
N ILE A 257 -3.18 -15.89 17.67
CA ILE A 257 -2.78 -16.32 19.01
C ILE A 257 -1.89 -15.31 19.75
N ASP A 258 -1.18 -14.45 19.01
CA ASP A 258 -0.24 -13.46 19.54
C ASP A 258 -0.80 -12.03 19.59
N THR A 259 -2.10 -11.86 19.32
CA THR A 259 -2.87 -10.66 19.59
C THR A 259 -3.62 -10.84 20.91
N PRO A 260 -3.45 -9.96 21.90
CA PRO A 260 -4.25 -9.97 23.12
C PRO A 260 -5.71 -9.70 22.80
N GLN A 261 -6.62 -10.48 23.41
CA GLN A 261 -8.06 -10.20 23.30
C GLN A 261 -8.36 -8.85 23.95
N CYS A 262 -9.03 -7.96 23.22
CA CYS A 262 -9.28 -6.59 23.67
C CYS A 262 -10.63 -6.05 23.15
N LYS A 263 -10.99 -4.87 23.62
CA LYS A 263 -11.96 -3.99 22.97
C LYS A 263 -11.24 -3.04 22.03
N GLY A 264 -11.98 -2.53 21.03
CA GLY A 264 -11.44 -1.53 20.11
C GLY A 264 -10.95 -0.28 20.82
N SER A 265 -9.82 0.25 20.39
CA SER A 265 -9.25 1.50 20.89
C SER A 265 -9.47 2.60 19.86
N GLY A 266 -9.57 3.85 20.31
CA GLY A 266 -9.66 5.02 19.45
C GLY A 266 -8.66 6.08 19.89
N GLY A 267 -8.41 7.05 19.02
CA GLY A 267 -7.41 8.07 19.27
C GLY A 267 -5.98 7.50 19.34
N CYS A 268 -5.14 8.11 20.16
CA CYS A 268 -3.74 7.75 20.32
C CYS A 268 -3.41 7.46 21.80
N PRO A 269 -3.90 6.35 22.36
CA PRO A 269 -3.66 6.04 23.77
C PRO A 269 -2.19 5.70 24.01
N GLU A 270 -1.68 6.02 25.20
CA GLU A 270 -0.36 5.62 25.62
C GLU A 270 -0.22 4.07 25.57
N ILE A 271 0.92 3.59 25.10
CA ILE A 271 1.21 2.15 24.97
C ILE A 271 1.10 1.48 26.33
N GLY A 272 0.31 0.41 26.41
CA GLY A 272 0.08 -0.34 27.64
C GLY A 272 -0.92 0.30 28.63
N SER A 273 -1.52 1.46 28.28
CA SER A 273 -2.55 2.09 29.13
C SER A 273 -3.91 1.41 29.02
N VAL A 274 -4.27 0.89 27.83
CA VAL A 274 -5.56 0.25 27.58
C VAL A 274 -5.54 -1.20 28.03
N ALA A 275 -6.49 -1.56 28.90
CA ALA A 275 -6.59 -2.92 29.41
C ALA A 275 -7.12 -3.89 28.33
N GLY A 276 -6.54 -5.09 28.27
CA GLY A 276 -7.09 -6.22 27.52
C GLY A 276 -8.31 -6.83 28.24
N CYS A 277 -8.93 -7.82 27.61
CA CYS A 277 -10.05 -8.56 28.18
C CYS A 277 -9.62 -9.54 29.27
N VAL A 278 -8.40 -10.02 29.23
CA VAL A 278 -7.80 -10.89 30.25
C VAL A 278 -7.08 -10.03 31.28
N ALA A 279 -7.29 -10.35 32.56
CA ALA A 279 -6.67 -9.60 33.65
C ALA A 279 -5.13 -9.61 33.52
N GLY A 280 -4.52 -8.42 33.58
CA GLY A 280 -3.08 -8.22 33.41
C GLY A 280 -2.61 -8.05 31.97
N GLU A 281 -3.40 -8.42 30.97
CA GLU A 281 -3.09 -8.17 29.56
C GLU A 281 -3.44 -6.74 29.15
N LYS A 282 -2.82 -6.28 28.07
CA LYS A 282 -3.00 -4.94 27.50
C LYS A 282 -3.45 -5.04 26.05
N SER A 283 -4.31 -4.12 25.61
CA SER A 283 -4.67 -3.98 24.20
C SER A 283 -3.46 -3.58 23.36
N LEU A 284 -3.30 -4.18 22.19
CA LEU A 284 -2.21 -3.91 21.25
C LEU A 284 -2.59 -2.71 20.36
N THR A 285 -2.66 -1.52 20.99
CA THR A 285 -3.16 -0.27 20.37
C THR A 285 -2.35 0.20 19.16
N MET A 286 -1.11 -0.31 18.96
CA MET A 286 -0.27 0.01 17.81
C MET A 286 -0.51 -0.92 16.61
N ASN A 287 -1.44 -1.86 16.69
CA ASN A 287 -1.73 -2.80 15.61
C ASN A 287 -2.56 -2.16 14.51
N TYR A 288 -2.21 -2.41 13.24
CA TYR A 288 -2.97 -1.89 12.10
C TYR A 288 -4.44 -2.35 12.08
N MET A 289 -4.80 -3.45 12.76
CA MET A 289 -6.17 -3.95 12.83
C MET A 289 -6.96 -3.43 14.05
N ASP A 290 -6.45 -2.46 14.80
CA ASP A 290 -7.19 -1.69 15.80
C ASP A 290 -7.79 -0.41 15.15
N TYR A 291 -8.47 0.42 15.93
CA TYR A 291 -9.14 1.65 15.50
C TYR A 291 -8.43 2.92 15.98
N THR A 292 -7.16 2.82 16.34
CA THR A 292 -6.34 3.97 16.72
C THR A 292 -6.01 4.86 15.51
N ASP A 293 -5.53 6.07 15.80
CA ASP A 293 -5.09 7.02 14.78
C ASP A 293 -3.85 6.53 14.05
N ASP A 294 -3.66 6.98 12.79
CA ASP A 294 -2.53 6.55 11.95
C ASP A 294 -1.17 6.76 12.63
N ALA A 295 -1.01 7.85 13.41
CA ALA A 295 0.24 8.15 14.10
C ALA A 295 0.62 7.14 15.20
N CYS A 296 -0.31 6.31 15.63
CA CYS A 296 -0.13 5.40 16.75
C CYS A 296 -0.10 3.93 16.35
N MET A 297 -0.48 3.59 15.10
CA MET A 297 -0.39 2.22 14.60
C MET A 297 0.82 2.06 13.70
N TYR A 298 1.59 0.98 13.91
CA TYR A 298 2.83 0.79 13.16
C TYR A 298 3.21 -0.68 12.93
N MET A 299 2.35 -1.67 13.28
CA MET A 299 2.73 -3.07 13.13
C MET A 299 1.56 -4.01 12.88
N PHE A 300 1.87 -5.11 12.18
CA PHE A 300 1.18 -6.39 12.29
C PHE A 300 1.98 -7.31 13.21
N THR A 301 1.30 -8.31 13.81
CA THR A 301 1.99 -9.36 14.57
C THR A 301 2.49 -10.50 13.69
N ALA A 302 3.39 -11.33 14.21
CA ALA A 302 3.89 -12.51 13.51
C ALA A 302 2.76 -13.52 13.21
N GLY A 303 1.79 -13.67 14.11
CA GLY A 303 0.58 -14.47 13.89
C GLY A 303 -0.29 -13.92 12.77
N GLN A 304 -0.51 -12.59 12.75
CA GLN A 304 -1.21 -11.93 11.67
C GLN A 304 -0.49 -12.09 10.33
N ALA A 305 0.84 -11.92 10.30
CA ALA A 305 1.64 -12.15 9.09
C ALA A 305 1.54 -13.59 8.59
N THR A 306 1.51 -14.58 9.49
CA THR A 306 1.30 -15.99 9.15
C THR A 306 -0.08 -16.22 8.54
N ARG A 307 -1.12 -15.64 9.13
CA ARG A 307 -2.51 -15.71 8.63
C ARG A 307 -2.63 -15.06 7.25
N MET A 308 -2.10 -13.85 7.07
CA MET A 308 -2.07 -13.17 5.78
C MET A 308 -1.29 -13.96 4.73
N ARG A 309 -0.16 -14.59 5.10
CA ARG A 309 0.61 -15.46 4.21
C ARG A 309 -0.19 -16.68 3.76
N ALA A 310 -0.93 -17.31 4.67
CA ALA A 310 -1.80 -18.42 4.33
C ALA A 310 -2.88 -18.00 3.33
N TYR A 311 -3.49 -16.84 3.54
CA TYR A 311 -4.49 -16.32 2.62
C TYR A 311 -3.89 -15.96 1.26
N TYR A 312 -2.73 -15.27 1.26
CA TYR A 312 -1.99 -15.02 0.01
C TYR A 312 -1.72 -16.31 -0.77
N ASN A 313 -1.26 -17.37 -0.11
CA ASN A 313 -1.02 -18.65 -0.77
C ASN A 313 -2.30 -19.22 -1.40
N ALA A 314 -3.45 -19.09 -0.72
CA ALA A 314 -4.74 -19.55 -1.23
C ALA A 314 -5.23 -18.81 -2.48
N ILE A 315 -4.85 -17.52 -2.63
CA ILE A 315 -5.27 -16.67 -3.76
C ILE A 315 -4.16 -16.37 -4.79
N SER A 316 -2.91 -16.76 -4.52
CA SER A 316 -1.75 -16.38 -5.36
C SER A 316 -1.90 -16.80 -6.83
N SER A 317 -2.53 -17.94 -7.10
CA SER A 317 -2.83 -18.41 -8.45
C SER A 317 -3.88 -17.54 -9.19
N GLN A 318 -4.59 -16.69 -8.49
CA GLN A 318 -5.56 -15.75 -9.06
C GLN A 318 -4.90 -14.42 -9.49
N LEU A 319 -3.68 -14.13 -9.01
CA LEU A 319 -2.95 -12.90 -9.34
C LEU A 319 -2.23 -13.04 -10.69
N PHE A 320 -2.33 -12.02 -11.52
CA PHE A 320 -1.67 -12.00 -12.81
C PHE A 320 -0.20 -11.59 -12.68
N THR A 321 0.72 -12.49 -13.00
CA THR A 321 2.16 -12.21 -12.98
C THR A 321 2.65 -11.53 -14.26
N ASN A 322 1.97 -11.75 -15.39
CA ASN A 322 2.32 -11.16 -16.68
C ASN A 322 1.96 -9.68 -16.84
N VAL A 323 1.33 -9.09 -15.82
CA VAL A 323 1.05 -7.64 -15.76
C VAL A 323 2.14 -6.85 -15.05
N LEU A 324 3.08 -7.56 -14.41
CA LEU A 324 4.26 -7.03 -13.76
C LEU A 324 5.45 -7.25 -14.68
N SER A 325 5.73 -6.32 -15.57
CA SER A 325 6.87 -6.48 -16.47
C SER A 325 8.18 -6.30 -15.73
N ASN A 326 9.15 -7.22 -16.00
CA ASN A 326 10.58 -6.94 -15.88
C ASN A 326 11.11 -6.22 -17.13
N ASP A 327 10.31 -6.04 -18.18
CA ASP A 327 10.66 -5.19 -19.28
C ASP A 327 10.55 -3.74 -18.81
N SER A 328 11.68 -3.22 -18.36
CA SER A 328 11.83 -1.80 -18.11
C SER A 328 11.36 -1.04 -19.35
N PHE A 329 10.45 -0.07 -19.18
CA PHE A 329 10.14 0.87 -20.24
C PHE A 329 11.42 1.24 -20.98
N GLN A 330 11.41 1.17 -22.29
CA GLN A 330 12.51 1.58 -23.12
C GLN A 330 12.06 2.68 -24.06
N PHE A 331 12.75 3.80 -24.03
CA PHE A 331 12.59 4.81 -25.06
C PHE A 331 12.86 4.23 -26.43
N LYS A 332 12.12 4.66 -27.41
CA LYS A 332 12.30 4.23 -28.79
C LYS A 332 13.70 4.62 -29.28
N ASP A 333 14.35 3.73 -30.04
CA ASP A 333 15.70 3.91 -30.58
C ASP A 333 16.76 4.17 -29.49
N PHE A 334 16.57 3.58 -28.29
CA PHE A 334 17.48 3.76 -27.16
C PHE A 334 18.81 3.06 -27.40
N ALA A 335 19.90 3.83 -27.20
CA ALA A 335 21.24 3.29 -27.11
C ALA A 335 22.01 3.96 -25.96
N LEU A 336 22.83 3.17 -25.26
CA LEU A 336 23.78 3.61 -24.25
C LEU A 336 25.11 2.87 -24.48
N PHE A 337 26.16 3.60 -24.79
CA PHE A 337 27.48 3.01 -25.10
C PHE A 337 28.63 4.02 -24.88
N PRO A 338 29.84 3.54 -24.61
CA PRO A 338 30.19 2.17 -24.28
C PRO A 338 29.64 1.76 -22.89
N ASN A 339 29.44 0.47 -22.70
CA ASN A 339 29.19 -0.14 -21.40
C ASN A 339 29.81 -1.54 -21.41
N PRO A 340 30.90 -1.81 -20.72
CA PRO A 340 31.63 -0.94 -19.76
C PRO A 340 32.19 0.36 -20.32
N ASN A 341 32.50 1.34 -19.44
CA ASN A 341 33.06 2.64 -19.77
C ASN A 341 34.06 3.11 -18.70
N THR A 342 34.79 4.20 -19.00
CA THR A 342 35.78 4.80 -18.10
C THR A 342 35.27 6.10 -17.44
N GLY A 343 33.96 6.21 -17.23
CA GLY A 343 33.28 7.42 -16.66
C GLY A 343 32.69 8.33 -17.74
N SER A 344 32.83 7.96 -19.05
CA SER A 344 32.09 8.65 -20.11
C SER A 344 31.31 7.66 -20.97
N PHE A 345 30.07 8.04 -21.32
CA PHE A 345 29.20 7.24 -22.18
C PHE A 345 28.19 8.14 -22.89
N LYS A 346 27.71 7.65 -24.00
CA LYS A 346 26.72 8.33 -24.84
C LYS A 346 25.35 7.72 -24.62
N ILE A 347 24.33 8.57 -24.52
CA ILE A 347 22.90 8.17 -24.49
C ILE A 347 22.23 8.78 -25.71
N SER A 348 21.50 7.95 -26.44
CA SER A 348 20.61 8.40 -27.50
C SER A 348 19.27 7.71 -27.45
N PHE A 349 18.18 8.43 -27.71
CA PHE A 349 16.83 7.89 -27.80
C PHE A 349 15.86 8.92 -28.40
N LYS A 350 14.71 8.44 -28.83
CA LYS A 350 13.58 9.30 -29.23
C LYS A 350 12.70 9.59 -28.02
N PRO A 351 12.62 10.85 -27.54
CA PRO A 351 11.70 11.22 -26.46
C PRO A 351 10.25 11.00 -26.85
N GLU A 352 9.40 10.68 -25.87
CA GLU A 352 7.98 10.44 -26.07
C GLU A 352 7.13 11.70 -25.95
N THR A 353 7.61 12.68 -25.20
CA THR A 353 6.94 13.96 -24.97
C THR A 353 7.84 15.12 -25.34
N ASN A 354 7.28 16.32 -25.43
CA ASN A 354 8.07 17.56 -25.64
C ASN A 354 8.64 18.13 -24.32
N GLU A 355 8.45 17.44 -23.21
CA GLU A 355 8.95 17.88 -21.90
C GLU A 355 10.48 17.73 -21.80
N GLN A 356 11.07 18.37 -20.81
CA GLN A 356 12.49 18.27 -20.51
C GLN A 356 12.90 16.83 -20.21
N ILE A 357 14.17 16.53 -20.43
CA ILE A 357 14.76 15.24 -20.17
C ILE A 357 15.66 15.37 -18.96
N GLU A 358 15.36 14.66 -17.89
CA GLU A 358 16.21 14.59 -16.70
C GLU A 358 17.01 13.31 -16.69
N ILE A 359 18.33 13.43 -16.44
CA ILE A 359 19.24 12.28 -16.29
C ILE A 359 19.90 12.37 -14.93
N ILE A 360 19.69 11.31 -14.12
CA ILE A 360 20.31 11.17 -12.81
C ILE A 360 21.12 9.87 -12.77
N VAL A 361 22.34 9.93 -12.26
CA VAL A 361 23.16 8.72 -12.05
C VAL A 361 23.34 8.49 -10.54
N TYR A 362 23.08 7.28 -10.11
CA TYR A 362 23.23 6.85 -8.73
C TYR A 362 24.28 5.73 -8.60
N ASP A 363 24.99 5.70 -7.48
CA ASP A 363 25.77 4.52 -7.10
C ASP A 363 24.87 3.42 -6.49
N ILE A 364 25.47 2.28 -6.14
CA ILE A 364 24.76 1.13 -5.54
C ILE A 364 24.14 1.43 -4.16
N SER A 365 24.55 2.50 -3.49
CA SER A 365 23.99 2.95 -2.21
C SER A 365 22.85 3.97 -2.38
N GLY A 366 22.51 4.32 -3.63
CA GLY A 366 21.48 5.32 -3.96
C GLY A 366 21.96 6.77 -3.87
N ARG A 367 23.28 7.01 -3.69
CA ARG A 367 23.84 8.36 -3.67
C ARG A 367 23.85 8.93 -5.08
N ASN A 368 23.35 10.16 -5.23
CA ASN A 368 23.37 10.90 -6.49
C ASN A 368 24.81 11.29 -6.86
N ILE A 369 25.29 10.84 -8.02
CA ILE A 369 26.62 11.11 -8.59
C ILE A 369 26.54 12.18 -9.68
N TYR A 370 25.44 12.23 -10.41
CA TYR A 370 25.22 13.16 -11.51
C TYR A 370 23.74 13.47 -11.62
N ASN A 371 23.39 14.74 -11.83
CA ASN A 371 22.03 15.16 -12.13
C ASN A 371 22.08 16.32 -13.15
N LYS A 372 21.36 16.16 -14.25
CA LYS A 372 21.25 17.20 -15.27
C LYS A 372 19.93 17.11 -16.03
N THR A 373 19.32 18.27 -16.24
CA THR A 373 18.13 18.45 -17.08
C THR A 373 18.54 19.03 -18.44
N PHE A 374 17.98 18.46 -19.50
CA PHE A 374 18.22 18.84 -20.87
C PHE A 374 16.93 19.36 -21.51
N GLN A 375 17.05 20.35 -22.37
CA GLN A 375 15.93 20.76 -23.21
C GLN A 375 15.70 19.71 -24.29
N ASN A 376 14.42 19.37 -24.49
CA ASN A 376 14.04 18.44 -25.54
C ASN A 376 13.98 19.18 -26.88
N SER A 377 14.81 18.78 -27.83
CA SER A 377 14.86 19.35 -29.20
C SER A 377 14.57 18.29 -30.26
N GLY A 378 13.91 17.19 -29.92
CA GLY A 378 13.66 16.05 -30.78
C GLY A 378 14.50 14.82 -30.37
N MET A 379 15.27 14.24 -31.28
CA MET A 379 16.12 13.09 -30.93
C MET A 379 17.13 13.51 -29.85
N PHE A 380 17.11 12.82 -28.70
CA PHE A 380 18.11 13.00 -27.64
C PHE A 380 19.38 12.27 -28.02
N ASP A 381 20.49 12.98 -28.03
CA ASP A 381 21.80 12.42 -28.37
C ASP A 381 22.88 13.21 -27.60
N GLN A 382 23.31 12.67 -26.45
CA GLN A 382 24.22 13.36 -25.53
C GLN A 382 25.33 12.44 -25.03
N GLU A 383 26.54 12.97 -24.96
CA GLU A 383 27.64 12.36 -24.22
C GLU A 383 27.68 12.89 -22.79
N LEU A 384 27.78 11.99 -21.82
CA LEU A 384 27.80 12.30 -20.40
C LEU A 384 29.16 11.95 -19.81
N PHE A 385 29.65 12.83 -18.94
CA PHE A 385 30.94 12.68 -18.27
C PHE A 385 30.71 12.65 -16.77
N LEU A 386 31.06 11.54 -16.12
CA LEU A 386 31.02 11.38 -14.69
C LEU A 386 32.41 11.68 -14.11
N ASN A 387 32.58 12.90 -13.61
CA ASN A 387 33.89 13.32 -13.09
C ASN A 387 34.17 12.61 -11.75
N THR A 388 35.44 12.17 -11.57
CA THR A 388 35.92 11.56 -10.30
C THR A 388 35.08 10.38 -9.80
N ILE A 389 34.79 9.43 -10.67
CA ILE A 389 34.03 8.23 -10.38
C ILE A 389 34.96 7.02 -10.16
N SER A 390 34.66 6.18 -9.18
CA SER A 390 35.38 4.93 -8.94
C SER A 390 34.85 3.81 -9.83
N SER A 391 35.68 2.81 -10.12
CA SER A 391 35.23 1.59 -10.79
C SER A 391 34.11 0.94 -10.00
N GLY A 392 33.04 0.53 -10.69
CA GLY A 392 31.84 -0.04 -10.03
C GLY A 392 30.60 -0.03 -10.89
N VAL A 393 29.50 -0.46 -10.27
CA VAL A 393 28.17 -0.47 -10.89
C VAL A 393 27.41 0.80 -10.53
N TYR A 394 26.80 1.43 -11.53
CA TYR A 394 25.98 2.64 -11.38
C TYR A 394 24.65 2.46 -12.12
N PHE A 395 23.64 3.24 -11.71
CA PHE A 395 22.30 3.24 -12.29
C PHE A 395 22.01 4.60 -12.90
N VAL A 396 21.75 4.63 -14.20
CA VAL A 396 21.36 5.81 -14.95
C VAL A 396 19.85 5.84 -15.03
N ASN A 397 19.24 6.80 -14.38
CA ASN A 397 17.80 7.08 -14.45
C ASN A 397 17.57 8.18 -15.49
N ILE A 398 16.69 7.91 -16.46
CA ILE A 398 16.34 8.81 -17.56
C ILE A 398 14.83 9.04 -17.47
N GLN A 399 14.43 10.29 -17.39
CA GLN A 399 13.02 10.68 -17.31
C GLN A 399 12.68 11.71 -18.39
N ASN A 400 11.53 11.52 -19.08
CA ASN A 400 10.94 12.46 -20.02
C ASN A 400 9.43 12.49 -19.77
N GLY A 401 8.95 13.52 -19.13
CA GLY A 401 7.59 13.57 -18.61
C GLY A 401 7.34 12.47 -17.58
N GLU A 402 6.30 11.69 -17.81
CA GLU A 402 5.96 10.54 -16.96
C GLU A 402 6.75 9.26 -17.30
N SER A 403 7.42 9.24 -18.46
CA SER A 403 8.20 8.08 -18.92
C SER A 403 9.55 8.04 -18.23
N LYS A 404 9.84 6.92 -17.57
CA LYS A 404 11.08 6.70 -16.81
C LYS A 404 11.74 5.38 -17.18
N MET A 405 13.06 5.43 -17.38
CA MET A 405 13.88 4.27 -17.67
C MET A 405 15.11 4.26 -16.79
N VAL A 406 15.49 3.09 -16.28
CA VAL A 406 16.74 2.89 -15.53
C VAL A 406 17.63 1.91 -16.28
N LYS A 407 18.88 2.25 -16.47
CA LYS A 407 19.91 1.39 -17.07
C LYS A 407 21.10 1.26 -16.15
N ARG A 408 21.63 0.04 -16.07
CA ARG A 408 22.88 -0.24 -15.36
C ARG A 408 24.06 0.03 -16.27
N ILE A 409 25.07 0.73 -15.76
CA ILE A 409 26.38 0.89 -16.38
C ILE A 409 27.47 0.29 -15.49
N LEU A 410 28.54 -0.16 -16.11
CA LEU A 410 29.79 -0.59 -15.45
C LEU A 410 30.88 0.42 -15.78
N VAL A 411 31.52 0.96 -14.76
CA VAL A 411 32.68 1.85 -14.85
C VAL A 411 33.93 1.03 -14.49
N GLU A 412 34.93 1.06 -15.32
CA GLU A 412 36.23 0.36 -15.16
C GLU A 412 37.37 1.31 -14.81
#